data_949028f8b2300878b61013e738bcea4c
#
_entry.id   949028f8b2300878b61013e738bcea4c
#
_cell.length_a   1.000
_cell.length_b   1.000
_cell.length_c   1.000
_cell.angle_alpha   90.00
_cell.angle_beta   90.00
_cell.angle_gamma   90.00
#
_symmetry.space_group_name_H-M   'P 1'
#
loop_
_entity.id
_entity.type
_entity.pdbx_description
1 polymer ?
#
loop_
_entity_poly.entity_id
_entity_poly.type
_entity_poly.pdbx_seq_one_letter_code
_entity_poly.pdbx_strand_id
1 'polypeptide(L)'
;ANLAAGARFDHCKIQRESVQSFHLATLEVRQERDSYLNSFSFAQGAALSRTNIYTTLAGPGAHATLYGLYLGEGRQHVDHQTRIEHAAPNCTSWEVYKGILDGHAHGVFNGKVYVHPVAQKTDGKQTNKNLLLSETAKVDTKPQLEIFADDVKCTHGATVGSLDAVPLFYCQSRGIPAAEAQTLLTYAFAADVLEEIRSRPVVDHLEDLMREWLLKAGQRGSRAAGQERA
;
A
#
# COMPACT_ATOMS: atom_id res chain seq x y z
N ALA A 1 12.15 -1.39 -16.74
CA ALA A 1 13.56 -1.54 -16.35
C ALA A 1 14.00 -2.99 -16.52
N ASN A 2 15.29 -3.23 -16.79
CA ASN A 2 15.88 -4.56 -16.79
C ASN A 2 17.01 -4.58 -15.77
N LEU A 3 16.93 -5.47 -14.79
CA LEU A 3 17.94 -5.66 -13.76
C LEU A 3 18.83 -6.83 -14.15
N ALA A 4 20.10 -6.55 -14.39
CA ALA A 4 21.11 -7.58 -14.65
C ALA A 4 21.32 -8.47 -13.40
N ALA A 5 22.03 -9.59 -13.56
CA ALA A 5 22.34 -10.49 -12.48
C ALA A 5 23.06 -9.76 -11.33
N GLY A 6 22.58 -9.95 -10.10
CA GLY A 6 23.08 -9.32 -8.88
C GLY A 6 22.79 -7.82 -8.74
N ALA A 7 22.10 -7.20 -9.70
CA ALA A 7 21.75 -5.78 -9.62
C ALA A 7 20.73 -5.49 -8.49
N ARG A 8 20.84 -4.28 -7.92
CA ARG A 8 19.89 -3.78 -6.92
C ARG A 8 19.24 -2.51 -7.42
N PHE A 9 17.93 -2.41 -7.29
CA PHE A 9 17.17 -1.25 -7.69
C PHE A 9 16.18 -0.86 -6.59
N ASP A 10 16.39 0.32 -6.01
CA ASP A 10 15.45 0.95 -5.08
C ASP A 10 14.67 2.01 -5.85
N HIS A 11 13.36 1.86 -5.91
CA HIS A 11 12.42 2.77 -6.56
C HIS A 11 11.47 3.35 -5.52
N CYS A 12 11.34 4.66 -5.48
CA CYS A 12 10.34 5.33 -4.66
C CYS A 12 9.54 6.30 -5.52
N LYS A 13 8.23 6.09 -5.57
CA LYS A 13 7.29 6.96 -6.27
C LYS A 13 6.44 7.71 -5.25
N ILE A 14 6.43 9.05 -5.35
CA ILE A 14 5.57 9.92 -4.55
C ILE A 14 4.63 10.66 -5.50
N GLN A 15 3.33 10.38 -5.42
CA GLN A 15 2.29 10.99 -6.23
C GLN A 15 1.48 11.96 -5.36
N ARG A 16 1.40 13.24 -5.78
CA ARG A 16 0.75 14.33 -5.05
C ARG A 16 0.11 15.38 -5.95
N GLU A 17 -0.45 14.98 -7.07
CA GLU A 17 -1.08 15.91 -7.98
C GLU A 17 -2.35 16.54 -7.38
N SER A 18 -2.79 17.65 -8.01
CA SER A 18 -4.05 18.31 -7.68
C SER A 18 -5.23 17.33 -7.69
N VAL A 19 -6.18 17.50 -6.78
CA VAL A 19 -7.43 16.72 -6.72
C VAL A 19 -8.31 16.84 -7.98
N GLN A 20 -7.93 17.65 -8.96
CA GLN A 20 -8.57 17.75 -10.27
C GLN A 20 -7.81 16.99 -11.36
N SER A 21 -6.64 16.46 -11.05
CA SER A 21 -5.76 15.78 -12.01
C SER A 21 -6.09 14.29 -12.15
N PHE A 22 -5.65 13.72 -13.25
CA PHE A 22 -5.59 12.27 -13.47
C PHE A 22 -4.12 11.84 -13.51
N HIS A 23 -3.80 10.80 -12.74
CA HIS A 23 -2.46 10.21 -12.70
C HIS A 23 -2.52 8.77 -13.17
N LEU A 24 -1.77 8.45 -14.23
CA LEU A 24 -1.63 7.10 -14.76
C LEU A 24 -0.15 6.78 -14.90
N ALA A 25 0.34 5.76 -14.21
CA ALA A 25 1.73 5.36 -14.25
C ALA A 25 1.90 3.85 -14.34
N THR A 26 2.92 3.41 -15.06
CA THR A 26 3.30 2.00 -15.14
C THR A 26 4.80 1.86 -14.94
N LEU A 27 5.18 0.98 -14.02
CA LEU A 27 6.54 0.48 -13.84
C LEU A 27 6.56 -0.99 -14.23
N GLU A 28 7.40 -1.35 -15.17
CA GLU A 28 7.65 -2.73 -15.54
C GLU A 28 9.13 -3.07 -15.33
N VAL A 29 9.39 -4.19 -14.63
CA VAL A 29 10.74 -4.62 -14.26
C VAL A 29 10.93 -6.08 -14.61
N ARG A 30 12.02 -6.37 -15.33
CA ARG A 30 12.50 -7.73 -15.53
C ARG A 30 13.77 -7.95 -14.71
N GLN A 31 13.80 -9.04 -13.95
CA GLN A 31 14.84 -9.35 -12.97
C GLN A 31 15.60 -10.60 -13.37
N GLU A 32 16.91 -10.46 -13.59
CA GLU A 32 17.81 -11.58 -13.82
C GLU A 32 18.31 -12.17 -12.48
N ARG A 33 19.15 -13.20 -12.54
CA ARG A 33 19.60 -13.99 -11.40
C ARG A 33 20.11 -13.13 -10.23
N ASP A 34 19.69 -13.46 -9.01
CA ASP A 34 20.15 -12.85 -7.76
C ASP A 34 19.98 -11.31 -7.72
N SER A 35 19.07 -10.77 -8.53
CA SER A 35 18.77 -9.34 -8.53
C SER A 35 17.72 -8.97 -7.48
N TYR A 36 17.73 -7.70 -7.06
CA TYR A 36 16.86 -7.18 -5.99
C TYR A 36 16.11 -5.95 -6.48
N LEU A 37 14.79 -6.04 -6.47
CA LEU A 37 13.88 -4.89 -6.62
C LEU A 37 13.29 -4.55 -5.25
N ASN A 38 13.39 -3.28 -4.86
CA ASN A 38 12.61 -2.70 -3.77
C ASN A 38 11.85 -1.50 -4.31
N SER A 39 10.51 -1.57 -4.33
CA SER A 39 9.66 -0.51 -4.87
C SER A 39 8.67 -0.05 -3.80
N PHE A 40 8.69 1.24 -3.50
CA PHE A 40 7.71 1.89 -2.64
C PHE A 40 6.86 2.88 -3.46
N SER A 41 5.54 2.83 -3.28
CA SER A 41 4.58 3.73 -3.92
C SER A 41 3.75 4.48 -2.88
N PHE A 42 3.89 5.80 -2.84
CA PHE A 42 3.01 6.68 -2.06
C PHE A 42 2.04 7.39 -3.00
N ALA A 43 0.75 7.36 -2.67
CA ALA A 43 -0.28 8.05 -3.43
C ALA A 43 -1.15 8.93 -2.53
N GLN A 44 -1.21 10.23 -2.85
CA GLN A 44 -2.05 11.22 -2.19
C GLN A 44 -2.44 12.30 -3.20
N GLY A 45 -3.71 12.62 -3.33
CA GLY A 45 -4.18 13.58 -4.34
C GLY A 45 -4.64 12.89 -5.62
N ALA A 46 -4.77 13.68 -6.71
CA ALA A 46 -5.48 13.37 -7.94
C ALA A 46 -6.97 13.05 -7.75
N ALA A 47 -7.80 13.32 -8.74
CA ALA A 47 -9.20 12.84 -8.79
C ALA A 47 -9.21 11.33 -9.05
N LEU A 48 -8.35 10.88 -9.94
CA LEU A 48 -8.08 9.48 -10.23
C LEU A 48 -6.58 9.25 -10.29
N SER A 49 -6.08 8.32 -9.48
CA SER A 49 -4.70 7.86 -9.50
C SER A 49 -4.69 6.37 -9.78
N ARG A 50 -4.03 5.94 -10.87
CA ARG A 50 -3.78 4.54 -11.16
C ARG A 50 -2.29 4.27 -11.32
N THR A 51 -1.79 3.31 -10.55
CA THR A 51 -0.40 2.85 -10.61
C THR A 51 -0.35 1.37 -10.90
N ASN A 52 0.30 1.00 -12.00
CA ASN A 52 0.58 -0.38 -12.35
C ASN A 52 2.05 -0.68 -12.04
N ILE A 53 2.32 -1.78 -11.32
CA ILE A 53 3.68 -2.27 -11.06
C ILE A 53 3.74 -3.74 -11.44
N TYR A 54 4.50 -4.04 -12.48
CA TYR A 54 4.68 -5.39 -12.98
C TYR A 54 6.14 -5.79 -12.86
N THR A 55 6.39 -6.95 -12.26
CA THR A 55 7.75 -7.48 -12.18
C THR A 55 7.79 -8.96 -12.53
N THR A 56 8.77 -9.34 -13.35
CA THR A 56 9.05 -10.72 -13.72
C THR A 56 10.39 -11.14 -13.14
N LEU A 57 10.38 -12.11 -12.21
CA LEU A 57 11.57 -12.72 -11.65
C LEU A 57 12.02 -13.83 -12.62
N ALA A 58 12.80 -13.43 -13.63
CA ALA A 58 13.18 -14.27 -14.76
C ALA A 58 14.42 -15.11 -14.52
N GLY A 59 15.28 -14.71 -13.57
CA GLY A 59 16.44 -15.46 -13.16
C GLY A 59 16.28 -16.05 -11.75
N PRO A 60 16.91 -17.22 -11.46
CA PRO A 60 16.80 -17.84 -10.16
C PRO A 60 17.39 -16.97 -9.03
N GLY A 61 16.81 -17.05 -7.84
CA GLY A 61 17.24 -16.27 -6.69
C GLY A 61 16.89 -14.78 -6.74
N ALA A 62 16.11 -14.35 -7.72
CA ALA A 62 15.64 -12.96 -7.78
C ALA A 62 14.66 -12.64 -6.64
N HIS A 63 14.74 -11.41 -6.15
CA HIS A 63 13.94 -10.94 -5.02
C HIS A 63 13.21 -9.65 -5.35
N ALA A 64 11.91 -9.58 -5.07
CA ALA A 64 11.09 -8.39 -5.25
C ALA A 64 10.34 -8.02 -3.97
N THR A 65 10.44 -6.76 -3.55
CA THR A 65 9.57 -6.20 -2.52
C THR A 65 8.77 -5.04 -3.11
N LEU A 66 7.45 -5.10 -2.97
CA LEU A 66 6.53 -4.05 -3.40
C LEU A 66 5.77 -3.53 -2.19
N TYR A 67 6.02 -2.29 -1.84
CA TYR A 67 5.34 -1.62 -0.73
C TYR A 67 4.52 -0.44 -1.22
N GLY A 68 3.41 -0.16 -0.57
CA GLY A 68 2.61 1.00 -0.92
C GLY A 68 1.77 1.53 0.23
N LEU A 69 1.63 2.86 0.25
CA LEU A 69 0.70 3.58 1.11
C LEU A 69 -0.13 4.53 0.26
N TYR A 70 -1.44 4.47 0.37
CA TYR A 70 -2.33 5.38 -0.32
C TYR A 70 -3.34 6.02 0.63
N LEU A 71 -3.50 7.33 0.47
CA LEU A 71 -4.40 8.17 1.24
C LEU A 71 -5.46 8.73 0.29
N GLY A 72 -6.72 8.40 0.52
CA GLY A 72 -7.83 8.90 -0.29
C GLY A 72 -8.82 9.70 0.55
N GLU A 73 -9.30 10.83 0.02
CA GLU A 73 -10.31 11.67 0.67
C GLU A 73 -11.33 12.21 -0.33
N GLY A 74 -12.45 12.71 0.17
CA GLY A 74 -13.50 13.29 -0.69
C GLY A 74 -14.05 12.27 -1.67
N ARG A 75 -13.88 12.47 -2.97
CA ARG A 75 -14.33 11.58 -4.05
C ARG A 75 -13.17 11.00 -4.87
N GLN A 76 -11.98 10.98 -4.30
CA GLN A 76 -10.81 10.46 -4.99
C GLN A 76 -10.93 8.96 -5.27
N HIS A 77 -10.40 8.55 -6.42
CA HIS A 77 -10.27 7.15 -6.81
C HIS A 77 -8.79 6.79 -6.89
N VAL A 78 -8.35 5.85 -6.04
CA VAL A 78 -6.95 5.42 -5.97
C VAL A 78 -6.86 3.94 -6.29
N ASP A 79 -6.19 3.59 -7.38
CA ASP A 79 -6.13 2.24 -7.93
C ASP A 79 -4.68 1.76 -8.05
N HIS A 80 -4.35 0.66 -7.37
CA HIS A 80 -3.07 -0.03 -7.46
C HIS A 80 -3.26 -1.40 -8.10
N GLN A 81 -2.54 -1.62 -9.21
CA GLN A 81 -2.51 -2.89 -9.93
C GLN A 81 -1.09 -3.44 -9.87
N THR A 82 -0.90 -4.60 -9.27
CA THR A 82 0.40 -5.24 -9.20
C THR A 82 0.37 -6.61 -9.86
N ARG A 83 1.50 -7.00 -10.46
CA ARG A 83 1.72 -8.35 -10.94
C ARG A 83 3.16 -8.75 -10.64
N ILE A 84 3.31 -9.80 -9.86
CA ILE A 84 4.60 -10.43 -9.59
C ILE A 84 4.61 -11.80 -10.24
N GLU A 85 5.47 -11.98 -11.23
CA GLU A 85 5.59 -13.22 -11.99
C GLU A 85 6.88 -13.94 -11.62
N HIS A 86 6.75 -15.08 -10.95
CA HIS A 86 7.85 -15.98 -10.64
C HIS A 86 8.06 -16.93 -11.83
N ALA A 87 9.07 -16.65 -12.65
CA ALA A 87 9.38 -17.43 -13.85
C ALA A 87 10.64 -18.32 -13.68
N ALA A 88 11.31 -18.24 -12.53
CA ALA A 88 12.51 -19.01 -12.22
C ALA A 88 12.46 -19.53 -10.77
N PRO A 89 13.22 -20.60 -10.44
CA PRO A 89 13.19 -21.18 -9.11
C PRO A 89 13.92 -20.32 -8.05
N ASN A 90 13.65 -20.60 -6.77
CA ASN A 90 14.26 -19.98 -5.60
C ASN A 90 14.04 -18.45 -5.51
N CYS A 91 12.99 -17.95 -6.12
CA CYS A 91 12.65 -16.54 -6.08
C CYS A 91 11.77 -16.21 -4.87
N THR A 92 11.90 -14.99 -4.38
CA THR A 92 11.08 -14.50 -3.26
C THR A 92 10.39 -13.20 -3.60
N SER A 93 9.16 -13.03 -3.11
CA SER A 93 8.44 -11.76 -3.24
C SER A 93 7.64 -11.42 -1.99
N TRP A 94 7.70 -10.14 -1.60
CA TRP A 94 6.88 -9.59 -0.54
C TRP A 94 6.16 -8.37 -1.04
N GLU A 95 4.85 -8.35 -0.80
CA GLU A 95 4.00 -7.25 -1.19
C GLU A 95 3.12 -6.82 -0.02
N VAL A 96 3.23 -5.54 0.35
CA VAL A 96 2.41 -4.95 1.41
C VAL A 96 1.88 -3.60 0.95
N TYR A 97 0.57 -3.50 0.78
CA TYR A 97 -0.12 -2.26 0.49
C TYR A 97 -1.08 -1.89 1.61
N LYS A 98 -1.03 -0.63 2.04
CA LYS A 98 -1.96 -0.08 3.03
C LYS A 98 -2.72 1.10 2.46
N GLY A 99 -4.03 1.12 2.69
CA GLY A 99 -4.91 2.22 2.31
C GLY A 99 -5.56 2.87 3.52
N ILE A 100 -5.68 4.19 3.49
CA ILE A 100 -6.47 4.97 4.45
C ILE A 100 -7.42 5.83 3.65
N LEU A 101 -8.72 5.62 3.84
CA LEU A 101 -9.75 6.24 3.03
C LEU A 101 -10.77 6.98 3.89
N ASP A 102 -11.09 8.21 3.50
CA ASP A 102 -12.03 9.09 4.19
C ASP A 102 -13.06 9.69 3.22
N GLY A 103 -14.21 10.14 3.72
CA GLY A 103 -15.29 10.73 2.92
C GLY A 103 -15.93 9.69 2.00
N HIS A 104 -15.98 9.98 0.71
CA HIS A 104 -16.49 9.08 -0.35
C HIS A 104 -15.35 8.53 -1.22
N ALA A 105 -14.12 8.48 -0.70
CA ALA A 105 -12.99 7.97 -1.45
C ALA A 105 -13.16 6.50 -1.77
N HIS A 106 -12.63 6.10 -2.93
CA HIS A 106 -12.67 4.72 -3.40
C HIS A 106 -11.25 4.22 -3.67
N GLY A 107 -10.82 3.23 -2.89
CA GLY A 107 -9.57 2.52 -3.09
C GLY A 107 -9.77 1.25 -3.89
N VAL A 108 -8.84 0.93 -4.77
CA VAL A 108 -8.76 -0.35 -5.46
C VAL A 108 -7.36 -0.92 -5.29
N PHE A 109 -7.28 -2.17 -4.88
CA PHE A 109 -6.05 -2.96 -4.90
C PHE A 109 -6.31 -4.27 -5.63
N ASN A 110 -5.60 -4.49 -6.72
CA ASN A 110 -5.64 -5.75 -7.47
C ASN A 110 -4.20 -6.25 -7.62
N GLY A 111 -3.84 -7.20 -6.77
CA GLY A 111 -2.50 -7.78 -6.72
C GLY A 111 -2.52 -9.22 -7.20
N LYS A 112 -1.67 -9.56 -8.17
CA LYS A 112 -1.55 -10.90 -8.72
C LYS A 112 -0.14 -11.43 -8.54
N VAL A 113 -0.03 -12.59 -7.91
CA VAL A 113 1.20 -13.41 -7.89
C VAL A 113 0.97 -14.61 -8.81
N TYR A 114 1.82 -14.72 -9.83
CA TYR A 114 1.80 -15.82 -10.79
C TYR A 114 3.08 -16.64 -10.66
N VAL A 115 2.93 -17.95 -10.46
CA VAL A 115 4.07 -18.85 -10.24
C VAL A 115 4.07 -19.92 -11.33
N HIS A 116 5.07 -19.88 -12.22
CA HIS A 116 5.25 -20.84 -13.30
C HIS A 116 5.58 -22.25 -12.76
N PRO A 117 5.30 -23.33 -13.52
CA PRO A 117 5.63 -24.70 -13.11
C PRO A 117 7.09 -24.92 -12.77
N VAL A 118 7.99 -24.19 -13.44
CA VAL A 118 9.45 -24.29 -13.22
C VAL A 118 9.93 -23.51 -11.99
N ALA A 119 9.10 -22.59 -11.46
CA ALA A 119 9.46 -21.71 -10.35
C ALA A 119 9.32 -22.38 -8.98
N GLN A 120 9.96 -23.53 -8.83
CA GLN A 120 9.98 -24.27 -7.58
C GLN A 120 10.74 -23.50 -6.48
N LYS A 121 10.42 -23.74 -5.20
CA LYS A 121 10.98 -23.04 -4.03
C LYS A 121 10.66 -21.55 -4.00
N THR A 122 9.57 -21.13 -4.66
CA THR A 122 9.05 -19.77 -4.53
C THR A 122 8.55 -19.52 -3.10
N ASP A 123 8.92 -18.35 -2.52
CA ASP A 123 8.31 -17.82 -1.30
C ASP A 123 7.64 -16.47 -1.65
N GLY A 124 6.31 -16.46 -1.77
CA GLY A 124 5.52 -15.30 -2.17
C GLY A 124 4.51 -14.91 -1.10
N LYS A 125 4.59 -13.67 -0.60
CA LYS A 125 3.65 -13.13 0.38
C LYS A 125 3.03 -11.84 -0.11
N GLN A 126 1.69 -11.77 -0.05
CA GLN A 126 0.94 -10.59 -0.46
C GLN A 126 -0.03 -10.18 0.65
N THR A 127 -0.02 -8.91 1.02
CA THR A 127 -0.91 -8.35 2.03
C THR A 127 -1.46 -7.00 1.59
N ASN A 128 -2.79 -6.83 1.70
CA ASN A 128 -3.42 -5.53 1.55
C ASN A 128 -4.27 -5.23 2.78
N LYS A 129 -4.01 -4.11 3.46
CA LYS A 129 -4.76 -3.68 4.64
C LYS A 129 -5.36 -2.31 4.38
N ASN A 130 -6.64 -2.15 4.70
CA ASN A 130 -7.35 -0.90 4.47
C ASN A 130 -8.07 -0.44 5.72
N LEU A 131 -7.90 0.83 6.04
CA LEU A 131 -8.56 1.52 7.13
C LEU A 131 -9.55 2.54 6.56
N LEU A 132 -10.83 2.36 6.85
CA LEU A 132 -11.89 3.27 6.46
C LEU A 132 -12.20 4.21 7.65
N LEU A 133 -12.05 5.51 7.43
CA LEU A 133 -12.31 6.55 8.43
C LEU A 133 -13.75 7.08 8.36
N SER A 134 -14.49 6.74 7.31
CA SER A 134 -15.90 7.09 7.13
C SER A 134 -16.71 5.91 6.62
N GLU A 135 -18.01 5.88 6.90
CA GLU A 135 -18.93 4.84 6.43
C GLU A 135 -19.16 4.86 4.92
N THR A 136 -18.87 5.97 4.27
CA THR A 136 -19.06 6.17 2.82
C THR A 136 -17.79 5.88 2.00
N ALA A 137 -16.64 5.75 2.65
CA ALA A 137 -15.42 5.29 1.99
C ALA A 137 -15.55 3.82 1.58
N LYS A 138 -14.94 3.48 0.43
CA LYS A 138 -15.03 2.12 -0.14
C LYS A 138 -13.66 1.62 -0.57
N VAL A 139 -13.49 0.30 -0.52
CA VAL A 139 -12.32 -0.36 -1.09
C VAL A 139 -12.72 -1.66 -1.76
N ASP A 140 -12.20 -1.88 -2.96
CA ASP A 140 -12.22 -3.16 -3.66
C ASP A 140 -10.82 -3.76 -3.61
N THR A 141 -10.66 -4.85 -2.86
CA THR A 141 -9.38 -5.54 -2.72
C THR A 141 -9.48 -6.94 -3.30
N LYS A 142 -8.60 -7.25 -4.27
CA LYS A 142 -8.57 -8.51 -4.99
C LYS A 142 -7.16 -9.10 -5.03
N PRO A 143 -6.68 -9.71 -3.95
CA PRO A 143 -5.45 -10.48 -4.01
C PRO A 143 -5.68 -11.79 -4.76
N GLN A 144 -4.78 -12.13 -5.71
CA GLN A 144 -4.87 -13.31 -6.56
C GLN A 144 -3.58 -14.11 -6.52
N LEU A 145 -3.70 -15.43 -6.37
CA LEU A 145 -2.59 -16.39 -6.49
C LEU A 145 -2.91 -17.36 -7.61
N GLU A 146 -2.05 -17.42 -8.62
CA GLU A 146 -2.09 -18.43 -9.68
C GLU A 146 -0.79 -19.25 -9.61
N ILE A 147 -0.86 -20.42 -9.02
CA ILE A 147 0.32 -21.21 -8.66
C ILE A 147 0.28 -22.52 -9.44
N PHE A 148 1.31 -22.76 -10.22
CA PHE A 148 1.49 -23.96 -11.05
C PHE A 148 2.72 -24.78 -10.69
N ALA A 149 3.42 -24.44 -9.60
CA ALA A 149 4.54 -25.20 -9.01
C ALA A 149 4.08 -25.85 -7.70
N ASP A 150 4.66 -26.99 -7.36
CA ASP A 150 4.23 -27.82 -6.22
C ASP A 150 4.96 -27.46 -4.92
N ASP A 151 6.26 -27.17 -4.99
CA ASP A 151 7.09 -26.90 -3.83
C ASP A 151 7.29 -25.38 -3.63
N VAL A 152 6.28 -24.75 -3.04
CA VAL A 152 6.23 -23.30 -2.85
C VAL A 152 5.63 -22.93 -1.49
N LYS A 153 5.89 -21.69 -1.04
CA LYS A 153 5.30 -21.06 0.13
C LYS A 153 4.63 -19.75 -0.31
N CYS A 154 3.36 -19.83 -0.69
CA CYS A 154 2.63 -18.64 -1.15
C CYS A 154 1.43 -18.38 -0.25
N THR A 155 1.30 -17.13 0.20
CA THR A 155 0.19 -16.69 1.03
C THR A 155 -0.30 -15.32 0.58
N HIS A 156 -1.59 -15.08 0.75
CA HIS A 156 -2.15 -13.74 0.61
C HIS A 156 -3.13 -13.43 1.75
N GLY A 157 -3.33 -12.14 1.99
CA GLY A 157 -4.30 -11.65 2.96
C GLY A 157 -4.81 -10.27 2.57
N ALA A 158 -6.10 -10.03 2.82
CA ALA A 158 -6.69 -8.72 2.69
C ALA A 158 -7.57 -8.42 3.91
N THR A 159 -7.48 -7.19 4.40
CA THR A 159 -8.35 -6.72 5.49
C THR A 159 -8.93 -5.35 5.15
N VAL A 160 -10.19 -5.18 5.49
CA VAL A 160 -10.90 -3.91 5.40
C VAL A 160 -11.61 -3.70 6.73
N GLY A 161 -11.38 -2.58 7.36
CA GLY A 161 -12.00 -2.28 8.65
C GLY A 161 -11.92 -0.81 9.02
N SER A 162 -12.51 -0.49 10.15
CA SER A 162 -12.41 0.79 10.84
C SER A 162 -11.42 0.69 12.01
N LEU A 163 -11.15 1.82 12.68
CA LEU A 163 -10.36 1.82 13.91
C LEU A 163 -11.02 0.94 14.98
N ASP A 164 -10.20 0.08 15.59
CA ASP A 164 -10.66 -0.77 16.67
C ASP A 164 -11.05 0.09 17.89
N ALA A 165 -12.24 -0.18 18.42
CA ALA A 165 -12.78 0.52 19.57
C ALA A 165 -11.95 0.31 20.85
N VAL A 166 -11.27 -0.83 21.00
CA VAL A 166 -10.50 -1.16 22.21
C VAL A 166 -9.25 -0.29 22.34
N PRO A 167 -8.35 -0.17 21.35
CA PRO A 167 -7.24 0.78 21.39
C PRO A 167 -7.71 2.23 21.52
N LEU A 168 -8.81 2.61 20.87
CA LEU A 168 -9.38 3.95 20.98
C LEU A 168 -9.81 4.25 22.41
N PHE A 169 -10.58 3.34 23.03
CA PHE A 169 -10.99 3.47 24.43
C PHE A 169 -9.79 3.51 25.38
N TYR A 170 -8.75 2.71 25.12
CA TYR A 170 -7.54 2.72 25.93
C TYR A 170 -6.84 4.09 25.90
N CYS A 171 -6.70 4.69 24.72
CA CYS A 171 -6.14 6.05 24.61
C CYS A 171 -6.99 7.07 25.38
N GLN A 172 -8.31 7.01 25.24
CA GLN A 172 -9.23 7.93 25.91
C GLN A 172 -9.19 7.76 27.45
N SER A 173 -9.08 6.54 27.95
CA SER A 173 -8.94 6.26 29.38
C SER A 173 -7.65 6.82 30.00
N ARG A 174 -6.66 7.13 29.16
CA ARG A 174 -5.41 7.81 29.54
C ARG A 174 -5.46 9.32 29.33
N GLY A 175 -6.63 9.88 29.03
CA GLY A 175 -6.85 11.32 28.89
C GLY A 175 -6.54 11.87 27.50
N ILE A 176 -6.29 11.03 26.50
CA ILE A 176 -6.10 11.47 25.10
C ILE A 176 -7.49 11.76 24.50
N PRO A 177 -7.73 12.97 23.96
CA PRO A 177 -9.00 13.29 23.30
C PRO A 177 -9.28 12.34 22.12
N ALA A 178 -10.55 12.06 21.85
CA ALA A 178 -10.97 11.09 20.83
C ALA A 178 -10.35 11.36 19.44
N ALA A 179 -10.36 12.62 18.99
CA ALA A 179 -9.81 13.01 17.70
C ALA A 179 -8.28 12.80 17.63
N GLU A 180 -7.57 13.06 18.72
CA GLU A 180 -6.14 12.84 18.83
C GLU A 180 -5.80 11.35 18.87
N ALA A 181 -6.59 10.55 19.60
CA ALA A 181 -6.46 9.10 19.66
C ALA A 181 -6.69 8.46 18.27
N GLN A 182 -7.69 8.93 17.51
CA GLN A 182 -7.93 8.49 16.14
C GLN A 182 -6.73 8.81 15.24
N THR A 183 -6.21 10.02 15.32
CA THR A 183 -5.03 10.45 14.56
C THR A 183 -3.81 9.57 14.89
N LEU A 184 -3.56 9.31 16.17
CA LEU A 184 -2.45 8.48 16.63
C LEU A 184 -2.55 7.04 16.10
N LEU A 185 -3.73 6.43 16.22
CA LEU A 185 -3.95 5.05 15.77
C LEU A 185 -3.89 4.92 14.24
N THR A 186 -4.40 5.93 13.52
CA THR A 186 -4.30 5.98 12.05
C THR A 186 -2.85 6.14 11.60
N TYR A 187 -2.09 6.99 12.29
CA TYR A 187 -0.64 7.13 12.05
C TYR A 187 0.08 5.80 12.28
N ALA A 188 -0.16 5.14 13.41
CA ALA A 188 0.45 3.86 13.74
C ALA A 188 0.13 2.76 12.71
N PHE A 189 -1.09 2.77 12.16
CA PHE A 189 -1.47 1.85 11.09
C PHE A 189 -0.61 2.02 9.82
N ALA A 190 -0.23 3.26 9.48
CA ALA A 190 0.56 3.54 8.27
C ALA A 190 2.08 3.43 8.50
N ALA A 191 2.56 3.70 9.72
CA ALA A 191 3.98 3.90 10.02
C ALA A 191 4.85 2.70 9.68
N ASP A 192 4.38 1.48 9.94
CA ASP A 192 5.15 0.25 9.73
C ASP A 192 5.53 0.01 8.25
N VAL A 193 4.70 0.46 7.28
CA VAL A 193 5.06 0.33 5.87
C VAL A 193 6.06 1.39 5.42
N LEU A 194 6.16 2.52 6.13
CA LEU A 194 7.18 3.55 5.86
C LEU A 194 8.58 3.11 6.30
N GLU A 195 8.68 2.26 7.32
CA GLU A 195 9.96 1.70 7.79
C GLU A 195 10.69 0.86 6.74
N GLU A 196 9.96 0.38 5.72
CA GLU A 196 10.51 -0.39 4.61
C GLU A 196 11.28 0.47 3.58
N ILE A 197 11.20 1.81 3.72
CA ILE A 197 11.91 2.74 2.85
C ILE A 197 13.32 2.95 3.38
N ARG A 198 14.33 2.69 2.56
CA ARG A 198 15.73 2.80 2.95
C ARG A 198 16.25 4.23 3.10
N SER A 199 15.62 5.18 2.42
CA SER A 199 16.03 6.58 2.41
C SER A 199 15.38 7.34 3.56
N ARG A 200 16.11 7.65 4.63
CA ARG A 200 15.59 8.39 5.78
C ARG A 200 14.96 9.75 5.39
N PRO A 201 15.58 10.58 4.52
CA PRO A 201 14.95 11.82 4.07
C PRO A 201 13.60 11.63 3.38
N VAL A 202 13.40 10.50 2.67
CA VAL A 202 12.11 10.17 2.05
C VAL A 202 11.10 9.80 3.12
N VAL A 203 11.48 9.00 4.11
CA VAL A 203 10.61 8.64 5.24
C VAL A 203 10.15 9.89 5.97
N ASP A 204 11.08 10.77 6.36
CA ASP A 204 10.77 12.02 7.09
C ASP A 204 9.77 12.87 6.30
N HIS A 205 9.99 13.01 4.99
CA HIS A 205 9.06 13.74 4.12
C HIS A 205 7.66 13.12 4.06
N LEU A 206 7.56 11.78 3.94
CA LEU A 206 6.28 11.08 3.90
C LEU A 206 5.55 11.12 5.25
N GLU A 207 6.27 11.05 6.35
CA GLU A 207 5.70 11.24 7.69
C GLU A 207 5.07 12.63 7.84
N ASP A 208 5.75 13.69 7.36
CA ASP A 208 5.20 15.05 7.40
C ASP A 208 3.93 15.17 6.55
N LEU A 209 3.93 14.61 5.33
CA LEU A 209 2.75 14.57 4.47
C LEU A 209 1.57 13.85 5.12
N MET A 210 1.85 12.72 5.75
CA MET A 210 0.82 11.93 6.43
C MET A 210 0.27 12.69 7.64
N ARG A 211 1.11 13.36 8.44
CA ARG A 211 0.66 14.21 9.56
C ARG A 211 -0.24 15.33 9.07
N GLU A 212 0.16 16.05 8.01
CA GLU A 212 -0.67 17.11 7.43
C GLU A 212 -2.03 16.58 6.97
N TRP A 213 -2.06 15.42 6.32
CA TRP A 213 -3.31 14.81 5.85
C TRP A 213 -4.22 14.42 7.01
N LEU A 214 -3.67 13.80 8.07
CA LEU A 214 -4.41 13.38 9.25
C LEU A 214 -4.99 14.56 10.03
N LEU A 215 -4.25 15.65 10.18
CA LEU A 215 -4.76 16.87 10.82
C LEU A 215 -5.97 17.44 10.07
N LYS A 216 -5.92 17.46 8.74
CA LYS A 216 -7.06 17.88 7.91
C LYS A 216 -8.25 16.92 8.03
N ALA A 217 -8.02 15.61 8.08
CA ALA A 217 -9.06 14.61 8.27
C ALA A 217 -9.79 14.77 9.61
N GLY A 218 -9.05 14.97 10.71
CA GLY A 218 -9.62 15.22 12.02
C GLY A 218 -10.51 16.49 12.09
N GLN A 219 -10.11 17.57 11.39
CA GLN A 219 -10.92 18.80 11.28
C GLN A 219 -12.22 18.60 10.48
N ARG A 220 -12.21 17.75 9.47
CA ARG A 220 -13.41 17.42 8.68
C ARG A 220 -14.43 16.63 9.50
N GLY A 221 -13.99 15.63 10.23
CA GLY A 221 -14.86 14.85 11.12
C GLY A 221 -15.56 15.69 12.18
N SER A 222 -14.87 16.67 12.77
CA SER A 222 -15.45 17.59 13.76
C SER A 222 -16.49 18.54 13.18
N ARG A 223 -16.34 18.97 11.91
CA ARG A 223 -17.32 19.81 11.21
C ARG A 223 -18.58 19.05 10.83
N ALA A 224 -18.46 17.81 10.37
CA ALA A 224 -19.61 16.97 10.05
C ALA A 224 -20.46 16.67 11.30
N ALA A 225 -19.85 16.32 12.41
CA ALA A 225 -20.54 16.08 13.69
C ALA A 225 -21.21 17.32 14.27
N GLY A 226 -20.75 18.54 13.95
CA GLY A 226 -21.35 19.81 14.36
C GLY A 226 -22.58 20.20 13.52
N GLN A 227 -22.67 19.76 12.28
CA GLN A 227 -23.82 20.05 11.39
C GLN A 227 -25.00 19.10 11.60
N GLU A 228 -24.79 17.89 12.13
CA GLU A 228 -25.88 16.96 12.48
C GLU A 228 -26.57 17.30 13.81
N ARG A 229 -26.00 18.21 14.60
CA ARG A 229 -26.55 18.65 15.90
C ARG A 229 -27.24 20.01 15.86
N ALA A 230 -27.26 20.68 14.72
CA ALA A 230 -27.89 21.97 14.50
C ALA A 230 -29.13 21.83 13.61
#